data_762ebce90326a9f65b9d7e8aa1513d5c
#
_entry.id   762ebce90326a9f65b9d7e8aa1513d5c
#
_cell.length_a   1.000
_cell.length_b   1.000
_cell.length_c   1.000
_cell.angle_alpha   90.00
_cell.angle_beta   90.00
_cell.angle_gamma   90.00
#
_symmetry.space_group_name_H-M   'P 1'
#
loop_
_entity.id
_entity.type
_entity.pdbx_description
1 polymer ?
#
loop_
_entity_poly.entity_id
_entity_poly.type
_entity_poly.pdbx_seq_one_letter_code
_entity_poly.pdbx_strand_id
1 'polypeptide(L)'
;MEKKKVAVPLVCHGHSRPVVDLSYSPVTPDGYFLISASKDSTPMLRNGETGDWIGTFEGHKGAVWSCCLDKPALRAASGSADFTAKIWDALTGDVLHSFDHKHIVRACAFSEDTHLLFTGGFEKILRIFDLNRPDASPREVDKSPGSIRTAAWLHSDQTILSSCSDIGGVRLWDVRSGKIVHTIETSSPVTSTEVSQDGRYITTADGSTVKFWDANHFGLVKSYDMSCTVESASLEPKHGNKFVAAGEDMWIRLFDFHTGQEIACNKGHHGPVHCVRFAPGGESYASGSEDGTIRIWHTGSSTHEESDSALANGLGGKDKSIDEVTDKMEHVEIAKDEKTEEKIEATTNA
;
A
#
# COMPACT_ATOMS: atom_id res chain seq x y z
N MET A 1 -28.05 -23.09 -3.54
CA MET A 1 -27.23 -22.29 -2.62
C MET A 1 -25.80 -22.42 -3.12
N GLU A 2 -25.31 -21.45 -3.87
CA GLU A 2 -23.90 -21.38 -4.23
C GLU A 2 -23.09 -21.21 -2.93
N LYS A 3 -22.15 -22.11 -2.70
CA LYS A 3 -21.18 -21.95 -1.61
C LYS A 3 -20.31 -20.72 -1.93
N LYS A 4 -20.50 -19.61 -1.23
CA LYS A 4 -19.59 -18.47 -1.30
C LYS A 4 -18.16 -19.01 -1.11
N LYS A 5 -17.33 -18.91 -2.15
CA LYS A 5 -15.91 -19.28 -2.07
C LYS A 5 -15.25 -18.38 -1.03
N VAL A 6 -14.69 -18.96 0.01
CA VAL A 6 -13.93 -18.20 1.02
C VAL A 6 -12.63 -17.74 0.36
N ALA A 7 -12.40 -16.44 0.30
CA ALA A 7 -11.15 -15.91 -0.23
C ALA A 7 -10.01 -16.26 0.74
N VAL A 8 -8.96 -16.88 0.21
CA VAL A 8 -7.74 -17.20 0.97
C VAL A 8 -6.72 -16.11 0.65
N PRO A 9 -6.29 -15.30 1.64
CA PRO A 9 -5.30 -14.27 1.40
C PRO A 9 -3.88 -14.83 1.36
N LEU A 10 -2.98 -14.12 0.70
CA LEU A 10 -1.56 -14.24 0.95
C LEU A 10 -1.25 -13.55 2.29
N VAL A 11 -0.61 -14.26 3.21
CA VAL A 11 -0.28 -13.72 4.52
C VAL A 11 1.20 -13.35 4.57
N CYS A 12 1.49 -12.07 4.78
CA CYS A 12 2.83 -11.54 4.88
C CYS A 12 3.18 -11.30 6.35
N HIS A 13 4.12 -12.07 6.85
CA HIS A 13 4.69 -11.95 8.19
C HIS A 13 5.94 -11.05 8.18
N GLY A 14 6.42 -10.70 9.36
CA GLY A 14 7.70 -9.96 9.55
C GLY A 14 7.60 -8.86 10.58
N HIS A 15 6.52 -8.09 10.60
CA HIS A 15 6.31 -7.10 11.65
C HIS A 15 6.01 -7.75 13.00
N SER A 16 6.64 -7.22 14.04
CA SER A 16 6.47 -7.69 15.43
C SER A 16 5.42 -6.89 16.21
N ARG A 17 4.90 -5.82 15.61
CA ARG A 17 3.88 -4.93 16.17
C ARG A 17 2.87 -4.51 15.11
N PRO A 18 1.79 -3.82 15.49
CA PRO A 18 0.74 -3.37 14.56
C PRO A 18 1.25 -2.70 13.29
N VAL A 19 0.68 -3.09 12.16
CA VAL A 19 0.86 -2.43 10.87
C VAL A 19 -0.20 -1.33 10.77
N VAL A 20 0.25 -0.08 10.66
CA VAL A 20 -0.61 1.10 10.78
C VAL A 20 -0.79 1.89 9.48
N ASP A 21 0.08 1.67 8.50
CA ASP A 21 -0.06 2.29 7.17
C ASP A 21 0.51 1.36 6.09
N LEU A 22 -0.07 1.46 4.90
CA LEU A 22 0.31 0.73 3.69
C LEU A 22 0.27 1.67 2.50
N SER A 23 1.24 1.54 1.61
CA SER A 23 1.25 2.27 0.34
C SER A 23 1.79 1.39 -0.78
N TYR A 24 1.10 1.38 -1.91
CA TYR A 24 1.60 0.78 -3.13
C TYR A 24 2.35 1.81 -3.98
N SER A 25 3.40 1.39 -4.65
CA SER A 25 3.98 2.16 -5.75
C SER A 25 3.05 2.15 -6.97
N PRO A 26 3.17 3.11 -7.88
CA PRO A 26 2.70 2.93 -9.24
C PRO A 26 3.35 1.69 -9.90
N VAL A 27 2.80 1.24 -11.04
CA VAL A 27 3.43 0.17 -11.83
C VAL A 27 4.72 0.70 -12.44
N THR A 28 5.82 0.00 -12.21
CA THR A 28 7.14 0.27 -12.78
C THR A 28 7.51 -0.83 -13.78
N PRO A 29 8.61 -0.71 -14.55
CA PRO A 29 9.08 -1.79 -15.42
C PRO A 29 9.37 -3.11 -14.67
N ASP A 30 9.71 -3.02 -13.38
CA ASP A 30 10.03 -4.16 -12.52
C ASP A 30 8.82 -4.67 -11.73
N GLY A 31 7.61 -4.20 -12.05
CA GLY A 31 6.39 -4.50 -11.32
C GLY A 31 5.96 -3.38 -10.39
N TYR A 32 5.22 -3.71 -9.34
CA TYR A 32 4.83 -2.74 -8.32
C TYR A 32 5.15 -3.28 -6.92
N PHE A 33 5.33 -2.36 -5.99
CA PHE A 33 5.84 -2.66 -4.66
C PHE A 33 4.88 -2.19 -3.59
N LEU A 34 4.90 -2.87 -2.45
CA LEU A 34 4.15 -2.54 -1.26
C LEU A 34 5.12 -2.16 -0.14
N ILE A 35 4.95 -0.95 0.41
CA ILE A 35 5.64 -0.54 1.63
C ILE A 35 4.66 -0.50 2.79
N SER A 36 5.14 -0.89 3.96
CA SER A 36 4.36 -0.92 5.19
C SER A 36 5.03 -0.15 6.32
N ALA A 37 4.23 0.52 7.13
CA ALA A 37 4.65 1.19 8.35
C ALA A 37 4.12 0.45 9.57
N SER A 38 4.95 0.28 10.59
CA SER A 38 4.59 -0.46 11.80
C SER A 38 5.08 0.23 13.08
N LYS A 39 4.37 -0.05 14.16
CA LYS A 39 4.79 0.36 15.51
C LYS A 39 6.08 -0.32 15.99
N ASP A 40 6.64 -1.26 15.23
CA ASP A 40 7.92 -1.91 15.51
C ASP A 40 9.15 -1.10 15.07
N SER A 41 8.95 0.12 14.58
CA SER A 41 9.98 1.07 14.15
C SER A 41 10.64 0.75 12.81
N THR A 42 10.18 -0.26 12.08
CA THR A 42 10.78 -0.67 10.80
C THR A 42 9.77 -0.63 9.66
N PRO A 43 9.91 0.27 8.67
CA PRO A 43 9.21 0.10 7.41
C PRO A 43 9.73 -1.15 6.68
N MET A 44 8.86 -1.84 5.96
CA MET A 44 9.23 -3.01 5.15
C MET A 44 8.77 -2.86 3.72
N LEU A 45 9.64 -3.25 2.79
CA LEU A 45 9.37 -3.28 1.35
C LEU A 45 9.10 -4.71 0.89
N ARG A 46 8.08 -4.86 0.09
CA ARG A 46 7.64 -6.15 -0.48
C ARG A 46 7.33 -6.04 -1.96
N ASN A 47 7.42 -7.15 -2.66
CA ASN A 47 6.78 -7.28 -3.96
C ASN A 47 5.27 -7.10 -3.80
N GLY A 48 4.66 -6.21 -4.57
CA GLY A 48 3.24 -5.86 -4.41
C GLY A 48 2.27 -6.94 -4.86
N GLU A 49 2.70 -7.81 -5.76
CA GLU A 49 1.89 -8.89 -6.31
C GLU A 49 1.97 -10.16 -5.46
N THR A 50 3.20 -10.59 -5.16
CA THR A 50 3.45 -11.87 -4.46
C THR A 50 3.49 -11.73 -2.94
N GLY A 51 3.67 -10.51 -2.42
CA GLY A 51 3.84 -10.27 -0.99
C GLY A 51 5.22 -10.64 -0.45
N ASP A 52 6.14 -11.11 -1.31
CA ASP A 52 7.48 -11.52 -0.91
C ASP A 52 8.25 -10.34 -0.31
N TRP A 53 8.92 -10.61 0.78
CA TRP A 53 9.77 -9.63 1.44
C TRP A 53 11.01 -9.31 0.59
N ILE A 54 11.28 -8.01 0.40
CA ILE A 54 12.44 -7.50 -0.33
C ILE A 54 13.47 -6.94 0.65
N GLY A 55 13.03 -6.11 1.60
CA GLY A 55 13.95 -5.48 2.55
C GLY A 55 13.25 -4.80 3.71
N THR A 56 14.02 -4.46 4.73
CA THR A 56 13.60 -3.73 5.92
C THR A 56 14.45 -2.47 6.06
N PHE A 57 13.80 -1.34 6.29
CA PHE A 57 14.49 -0.07 6.51
C PHE A 57 14.78 0.10 8.01
N GLU A 58 16.04 0.03 8.39
CA GLU A 58 16.47 0.12 9.79
C GLU A 58 17.04 1.50 10.11
N GLY A 59 16.58 2.13 11.19
CA GLY A 59 17.14 3.42 11.64
C GLY A 59 16.17 4.34 12.38
N HIS A 60 14.86 4.07 12.38
CA HIS A 60 13.95 4.74 13.30
C HIS A 60 14.04 4.15 14.71
N LYS A 61 13.86 5.03 15.71
CA LYS A 61 13.88 4.67 17.14
C LYS A 61 12.49 4.70 17.79
N GLY A 62 11.46 4.89 17.00
CA GLY A 62 10.07 4.97 17.45
C GLY A 62 9.12 4.43 16.40
N ALA A 63 7.87 4.22 16.79
CA ALA A 63 6.81 3.70 15.89
C ALA A 63 6.76 4.49 14.58
N VAL A 64 6.71 3.78 13.46
CA VAL A 64 6.52 4.36 12.13
C VAL A 64 5.03 4.45 11.86
N TRP A 65 4.54 5.65 11.54
CA TRP A 65 3.12 5.93 11.39
C TRP A 65 2.66 6.09 9.96
N SER A 66 3.58 6.44 9.06
CA SER A 66 3.29 6.62 7.64
C SER A 66 4.47 6.21 6.81
N CYS A 67 4.20 5.70 5.62
CA CYS A 67 5.21 5.34 4.64
C CYS A 67 4.68 5.54 3.22
N CYS A 68 5.59 5.83 2.29
CA CYS A 68 5.27 5.93 0.87
C CYS A 68 6.51 5.62 0.02
N LEU A 69 6.26 5.32 -1.25
CA LEU A 69 7.28 5.17 -2.28
C LEU A 69 7.17 6.35 -3.26
N ASP A 70 8.28 6.74 -3.85
CA ASP A 70 8.26 7.68 -4.96
C ASP A 70 7.77 6.99 -6.25
N LYS A 71 7.48 7.75 -7.30
CA LYS A 71 6.87 7.23 -8.53
C LYS A 71 7.68 6.11 -9.20
N PRO A 72 9.03 6.17 -9.29
CA PRO A 72 9.83 5.09 -9.81
C PRO A 72 10.10 3.95 -8.80
N ALA A 73 9.63 4.06 -7.55
CA ALA A 73 9.88 3.13 -6.44
C ALA A 73 11.37 2.95 -6.10
N LEU A 74 12.19 3.97 -6.35
CA LEU A 74 13.62 3.97 -6.02
C LEU A 74 13.91 4.60 -4.66
N ARG A 75 12.99 5.39 -4.12
CA ARG A 75 13.08 6.00 -2.80
C ARG A 75 11.83 5.71 -1.99
N ALA A 76 12.02 5.48 -0.71
CA ALA A 76 10.94 5.41 0.27
C ALA A 76 11.01 6.62 1.21
N ALA A 77 9.86 6.99 1.77
CA ALA A 77 9.80 7.95 2.86
C ALA A 77 8.98 7.38 4.02
N SER A 78 9.32 7.79 5.23
CA SER A 78 8.62 7.37 6.45
C SER A 78 8.54 8.49 7.46
N GLY A 79 7.45 8.51 8.23
CA GLY A 79 7.23 9.42 9.35
C GLY A 79 7.10 8.66 10.67
N SER A 80 7.79 9.11 11.72
CA SER A 80 7.93 8.34 12.95
C SER A 80 7.65 9.11 14.24
N ALA A 81 7.37 8.34 15.29
CA ALA A 81 7.27 8.80 16.66
C ALA A 81 8.62 9.19 17.29
N ASP A 82 9.73 8.92 16.63
CA ASP A 82 11.05 9.41 17.01
C ASP A 82 11.29 10.88 16.63
N PHE A 83 10.26 11.55 16.12
CA PHE A 83 10.26 12.95 15.68
C PHE A 83 11.08 13.19 14.40
N THR A 84 11.26 12.16 13.61
CA THR A 84 11.92 12.30 12.30
C THR A 84 11.03 11.83 11.16
N ALA A 85 11.22 12.44 10.00
CA ALA A 85 10.88 11.86 8.71
C ALA A 85 12.18 11.45 8.01
N LYS A 86 12.22 10.29 7.40
CA LYS A 86 13.40 9.77 6.71
C LYS A 86 13.09 9.46 5.26
N ILE A 87 14.09 9.70 4.41
CA ILE A 87 14.11 9.20 3.03
C ILE A 87 15.17 8.12 2.96
N TRP A 88 14.80 7.04 2.28
CA TRP A 88 15.57 5.82 2.15
C TRP A 88 15.84 5.53 0.68
N ASP A 89 17.00 4.98 0.38
CA ASP A 89 17.25 4.29 -0.88
C ASP A 89 16.51 2.95 -0.85
N ALA A 90 15.59 2.73 -1.78
CA ALA A 90 14.77 1.52 -1.80
C ALA A 90 15.53 0.28 -2.28
N LEU A 91 16.71 0.45 -2.92
CA LEU A 91 17.52 -0.65 -3.40
C LEU A 91 18.51 -1.15 -2.32
N THR A 92 19.09 -0.22 -1.54
CA THR A 92 20.11 -0.56 -0.53
C THR A 92 19.55 -0.61 0.89
N GLY A 93 18.43 0.09 1.15
CA GLY A 93 17.87 0.26 2.49
C GLY A 93 18.54 1.38 3.31
N ASP A 94 19.50 2.10 2.73
CA ASP A 94 20.23 3.16 3.42
C ASP A 94 19.39 4.42 3.61
N VAL A 95 19.64 5.14 4.71
CA VAL A 95 19.06 6.46 4.95
C VAL A 95 19.75 7.49 4.06
N LEU A 96 19.00 8.09 3.12
CA LEU A 96 19.49 9.19 2.29
C LEU A 96 19.40 10.54 3.02
N HIS A 97 18.27 10.80 3.68
CA HIS A 97 18.04 12.04 4.42
C HIS A 97 17.21 11.78 5.67
N SER A 98 17.44 12.60 6.71
CA SER A 98 16.65 12.60 7.94
C SER A 98 16.26 14.03 8.28
N PHE A 99 14.95 14.29 8.41
CA PHE A 99 14.38 15.60 8.69
C PHE A 99 13.83 15.61 10.12
N ASP A 100 14.37 16.49 10.96
CA ASP A 100 13.98 16.62 12.34
C ASP A 100 12.69 17.45 12.50
N HIS A 101 11.84 17.00 13.40
CA HIS A 101 10.61 17.64 13.80
C HIS A 101 10.60 17.81 15.32
N LYS A 102 9.70 18.66 15.83
CA LYS A 102 9.56 18.87 17.28
C LYS A 102 8.61 17.87 17.93
N HIS A 103 7.90 17.07 17.13
CA HIS A 103 6.95 16.08 17.61
C HIS A 103 6.74 14.95 16.56
N ILE A 104 5.91 13.97 16.91
CA ILE A 104 5.56 12.80 16.09
C ILE A 104 5.14 13.23 14.67
N VAL A 105 5.75 12.59 13.66
CA VAL A 105 5.37 12.71 12.25
C VAL A 105 4.41 11.58 11.92
N ARG A 106 3.21 11.93 11.44
CA ARG A 106 2.14 10.97 11.17
C ARG A 106 1.76 10.83 9.71
N ALA A 107 2.19 11.76 8.88
CA ALA A 107 1.90 11.76 7.45
C ALA A 107 3.12 12.20 6.67
N CYS A 108 3.42 11.51 5.58
CA CYS A 108 4.42 11.91 4.60
C CYS A 108 4.01 11.40 3.21
N ALA A 109 4.29 12.16 2.17
CA ALA A 109 4.18 11.69 0.79
C ALA A 109 5.07 12.48 -0.15
N PHE A 110 5.62 11.79 -1.16
CA PHE A 110 6.31 12.40 -2.28
C PHE A 110 5.32 13.11 -3.21
N SER A 111 5.74 14.22 -3.80
CA SER A 111 5.06 14.82 -4.94
C SER A 111 5.10 13.89 -6.16
N GLU A 112 4.22 14.12 -7.13
CA GLU A 112 4.15 13.31 -8.35
C GLU A 112 5.44 13.36 -9.16
N ASP A 113 6.09 14.53 -9.20
CA ASP A 113 7.38 14.76 -9.84
C ASP A 113 8.57 14.27 -9.01
N THR A 114 8.34 13.78 -7.79
CA THR A 114 9.33 13.24 -6.86
C THR A 114 10.39 14.24 -6.34
N HIS A 115 10.19 15.54 -6.59
CA HIS A 115 11.10 16.59 -6.13
C HIS A 115 10.77 17.16 -4.76
N LEU A 116 9.55 16.95 -4.29
CA LEU A 116 9.09 17.43 -3.00
C LEU A 116 8.67 16.27 -2.10
N LEU A 117 8.84 16.46 -0.81
CA LEU A 117 8.24 15.62 0.24
C LEU A 117 7.47 16.53 1.18
N PHE A 118 6.20 16.26 1.43
CA PHE A 118 5.55 16.87 2.57
C PHE A 118 5.60 15.96 3.80
N THR A 119 5.55 16.57 4.96
CA THR A 119 5.39 15.90 6.26
C THR A 119 4.39 16.64 7.13
N GLY A 120 3.71 15.91 7.99
CA GLY A 120 2.77 16.48 8.94
C GLY A 120 2.57 15.59 10.17
N GLY A 121 2.08 16.17 11.26
CA GLY A 121 1.85 15.39 12.48
C GLY A 121 1.35 16.22 13.65
N PHE A 122 1.84 15.90 14.85
CA PHE A 122 1.38 16.51 16.10
C PHE A 122 1.80 17.96 16.28
N GLU A 123 2.78 18.46 15.53
CA GLU A 123 3.13 19.88 15.52
C GLU A 123 2.05 20.77 14.91
N LYS A 124 1.07 20.19 14.21
CA LYS A 124 -0.01 20.91 13.52
C LYS A 124 0.51 21.79 12.36
N ILE A 125 1.66 21.46 11.81
CA ILE A 125 2.29 22.18 10.70
C ILE A 125 2.59 21.15 9.60
N LEU A 126 2.24 21.49 8.35
CA LEU A 126 2.73 20.79 7.18
C LEU A 126 4.03 21.43 6.75
N ARG A 127 5.05 20.61 6.56
CA ARG A 127 6.34 21.02 5.99
C ARG A 127 6.54 20.42 4.62
N ILE A 128 7.06 21.21 3.71
CA ILE A 128 7.37 20.80 2.35
C ILE A 128 8.88 20.96 2.16
N PHE A 129 9.55 19.85 1.94
CA PHE A 129 10.99 19.75 1.72
C PHE A 129 11.28 19.67 0.22
N ASP A 130 12.26 20.46 -0.25
CA ASP A 130 12.80 20.38 -1.60
C ASP A 130 13.93 19.34 -1.61
N LEU A 131 13.72 18.22 -2.26
CA LEU A 131 14.65 17.08 -2.26
C LEU A 131 15.89 17.32 -3.17
N ASN A 132 15.85 18.35 -4.01
CA ASN A 132 17.04 18.80 -4.73
C ASN A 132 17.95 19.64 -3.83
N ARG A 133 17.44 20.13 -2.71
CA ARG A 133 18.16 20.93 -1.70
C ARG A 133 17.73 20.49 -0.30
N PRO A 134 18.04 19.25 0.09
CA PRO A 134 17.51 18.67 1.33
C PRO A 134 18.00 19.39 2.60
N ASP A 135 19.14 20.08 2.52
CA ASP A 135 19.69 20.87 3.64
C ASP A 135 19.04 22.27 3.77
N ALA A 136 18.22 22.67 2.80
CA ALA A 136 17.49 23.94 2.89
C ALA A 136 16.35 23.83 3.91
N SER A 137 16.03 24.96 4.55
CA SER A 137 14.87 25.01 5.45
C SER A 137 13.59 24.63 4.70
N PRO A 138 12.73 23.78 5.27
CA PRO A 138 11.46 23.42 4.64
C PRO A 138 10.55 24.64 4.57
N ARG A 139 9.68 24.62 3.58
CA ARG A 139 8.57 25.55 3.51
C ARG A 139 7.48 25.07 4.46
N GLU A 140 7.07 25.90 5.40
CA GLU A 140 5.98 25.64 6.30
C GLU A 140 4.69 26.29 5.75
N VAL A 141 3.57 25.57 5.85
CA VAL A 141 2.25 26.13 5.61
C VAL A 141 1.65 26.67 6.93
N ASP A 142 0.55 27.38 6.83
CA ASP A 142 -0.15 27.89 8.00
C ASP A 142 -0.49 26.76 8.99
N LYS A 143 -0.64 27.13 10.26
CA LYS A 143 -0.90 26.15 11.32
C LYS A 143 -2.27 25.47 11.13
N SER A 144 -2.28 24.13 11.15
CA SER A 144 -3.49 23.33 11.15
C SER A 144 -4.28 23.52 12.46
N PRO A 145 -5.63 23.49 12.42
CA PRO A 145 -6.44 23.59 13.65
C PRO A 145 -6.21 22.43 14.62
N GLY A 146 -5.94 21.22 14.10
CA GLY A 146 -5.68 20.02 14.88
C GLY A 146 -4.41 19.29 14.47
N SER A 147 -4.06 18.24 15.20
CA SER A 147 -2.95 17.35 14.87
C SER A 147 -3.22 16.63 13.57
N ILE A 148 -2.28 16.72 12.61
CA ILE A 148 -2.43 16.11 11.29
C ILE A 148 -2.32 14.59 11.43
N ARG A 149 -3.34 13.88 10.95
CA ARG A 149 -3.40 12.40 10.97
C ARG A 149 -3.03 11.80 9.63
N THR A 150 -3.65 12.28 8.56
CA THR A 150 -3.36 11.86 7.19
C THR A 150 -3.20 13.08 6.31
N ALA A 151 -2.45 12.93 5.23
CA ALA A 151 -2.36 13.93 4.20
C ALA A 151 -2.02 13.30 2.85
N ALA A 152 -2.41 13.95 1.76
CA ALA A 152 -2.10 13.51 0.41
C ALA A 152 -1.97 14.71 -0.55
N TRP A 153 -1.21 14.53 -1.61
CA TRP A 153 -1.14 15.48 -2.72
C TRP A 153 -2.40 15.42 -3.58
N LEU A 154 -2.76 16.55 -4.17
CA LEU A 154 -3.90 16.71 -5.05
C LEU A 154 -3.57 17.72 -6.16
N HIS A 155 -4.25 17.64 -7.31
CA HIS A 155 -4.14 18.55 -8.45
C HIS A 155 -2.68 18.75 -8.91
N SER A 156 -2.00 17.65 -9.26
CA SER A 156 -0.61 17.71 -9.74
C SER A 156 0.27 18.54 -8.81
N ASP A 157 0.23 18.21 -7.51
CA ASP A 157 1.06 18.80 -6.45
C ASP A 157 0.79 20.30 -6.14
N GLN A 158 -0.32 20.85 -6.63
CA GLN A 158 -0.69 22.23 -6.32
C GLN A 158 -1.43 22.37 -4.99
N THR A 159 -2.06 21.31 -4.54
CA THR A 159 -2.85 21.26 -3.31
C THR A 159 -2.44 20.09 -2.45
N ILE A 160 -2.44 20.28 -1.13
CA ILE A 160 -2.33 19.19 -0.16
C ILE A 160 -3.66 19.11 0.59
N LEU A 161 -4.23 17.92 0.68
CA LEU A 161 -5.34 17.66 1.61
C LEU A 161 -4.78 17.09 2.92
N SER A 162 -5.42 17.42 4.04
CA SER A 162 -5.05 16.85 5.34
C SER A 162 -6.27 16.68 6.25
N SER A 163 -6.27 15.62 7.05
CA SER A 163 -7.22 15.43 8.15
C SER A 163 -6.56 15.62 9.50
N CYS A 164 -7.38 15.85 10.53
CA CYS A 164 -6.92 15.99 11.91
C CYS A 164 -7.39 14.81 12.75
N SER A 165 -6.61 14.49 13.80
CA SER A 165 -6.94 13.40 14.72
C SER A 165 -8.10 13.71 15.66
N ASP A 166 -8.30 14.98 15.96
CA ASP A 166 -9.14 15.51 17.04
C ASP A 166 -10.29 16.38 16.53
N ILE A 167 -10.29 16.73 15.25
CA ILE A 167 -11.27 17.63 14.64
C ILE A 167 -11.73 17.03 13.33
N GLY A 168 -13.03 16.98 13.09
CA GLY A 168 -13.61 16.55 11.80
C GLY A 168 -13.19 17.42 10.64
N GLY A 169 -13.42 16.92 9.44
CA GLY A 169 -13.17 17.58 8.18
C GLY A 169 -11.80 17.35 7.57
N VAL A 170 -11.72 17.62 6.28
CA VAL A 170 -10.48 17.60 5.48
C VAL A 170 -10.18 19.01 5.03
N ARG A 171 -8.96 19.49 5.30
CA ARG A 171 -8.47 20.82 4.89
C ARG A 171 -7.67 20.69 3.61
N LEU A 172 -7.92 21.61 2.69
CA LEU A 172 -7.18 21.72 1.44
C LEU A 172 -6.31 22.95 1.49
N TRP A 173 -5.02 22.74 1.25
CA TRP A 173 -3.97 23.75 1.35
C TRP A 173 -3.45 24.07 -0.04
N ASP A 174 -3.45 25.33 -0.43
CA ASP A 174 -2.73 25.77 -1.60
C ASP A 174 -1.23 25.77 -1.30
N VAL A 175 -0.48 24.97 -2.03
CA VAL A 175 0.96 24.78 -1.84
C VAL A 175 1.73 26.07 -2.03
N ARG A 176 1.30 26.97 -2.94
CA ARG A 176 1.99 28.23 -3.22
C ARG A 176 1.83 29.26 -2.11
N SER A 177 0.63 29.46 -1.63
CA SER A 177 0.34 30.47 -0.58
C SER A 177 0.54 29.93 0.83
N GLY A 178 0.51 28.60 1.02
CA GLY A 178 0.57 27.94 2.32
C GLY A 178 -0.71 28.08 3.15
N LYS A 179 -1.84 28.48 2.53
CA LYS A 179 -3.09 28.77 3.23
C LYS A 179 -4.14 27.69 2.96
N ILE A 180 -5.08 27.52 3.91
CA ILE A 180 -6.28 26.71 3.70
C ILE A 180 -7.15 27.45 2.68
N VAL A 181 -7.47 26.78 1.56
CA VAL A 181 -8.33 27.29 0.50
C VAL A 181 -9.73 26.73 0.57
N HIS A 182 -9.90 25.54 1.14
CA HIS A 182 -11.19 24.90 1.31
C HIS A 182 -11.17 23.94 2.50
N THR A 183 -12.37 23.68 3.08
CA THR A 183 -12.56 22.65 4.10
C THR A 183 -13.78 21.80 3.73
N ILE A 184 -13.57 20.50 3.64
CA ILE A 184 -14.65 19.53 3.50
C ILE A 184 -15.10 19.16 4.90
N GLU A 185 -16.34 19.44 5.26
CA GLU A 185 -16.87 19.16 6.60
C GLU A 185 -17.28 17.69 6.75
N THR A 186 -16.87 17.08 7.86
CA THR A 186 -17.28 15.72 8.26
C THR A 186 -17.79 15.74 9.70
N SER A 187 -18.68 14.81 10.03
CA SER A 187 -19.28 14.72 11.38
C SER A 187 -18.32 14.17 12.43
N SER A 188 -17.31 13.44 12.01
CA SER A 188 -16.31 12.80 12.87
C SER A 188 -14.91 13.07 12.34
N PRO A 189 -13.87 12.89 13.17
CA PRO A 189 -12.49 12.93 12.72
C PRO A 189 -12.25 11.90 11.61
N VAL A 190 -11.54 12.31 10.58
CA VAL A 190 -11.22 11.46 9.42
C VAL A 190 -9.99 10.64 9.74
N THR A 191 -10.14 9.31 9.69
CA THR A 191 -9.08 8.35 10.02
C THR A 191 -8.18 8.01 8.85
N SER A 192 -8.74 8.03 7.62
CA SER A 192 -8.02 7.73 6.39
C SER A 192 -8.49 8.65 5.27
N THR A 193 -7.54 9.12 4.46
CA THR A 193 -7.80 9.85 3.22
C THR A 193 -6.99 9.23 2.09
N GLU A 194 -7.61 9.14 0.92
CA GLU A 194 -6.97 8.67 -0.30
C GLU A 194 -7.48 9.50 -1.48
N VAL A 195 -6.58 9.83 -2.40
CA VAL A 195 -6.95 10.43 -3.69
C VAL A 195 -6.94 9.32 -4.73
N SER A 196 -8.03 9.20 -5.51
CA SER A 196 -8.10 8.20 -6.59
C SER A 196 -6.98 8.42 -7.61
N GLN A 197 -6.51 7.36 -8.23
CA GLN A 197 -5.40 7.42 -9.19
C GLN A 197 -5.70 8.34 -10.39
N ASP A 198 -6.96 8.45 -10.77
CA ASP A 198 -7.43 9.34 -11.83
C ASP A 198 -7.64 10.80 -11.38
N GLY A 199 -7.41 11.10 -10.09
CA GLY A 199 -7.55 12.42 -9.50
C GLY A 199 -8.99 12.92 -9.38
N ARG A 200 -10.03 12.08 -9.59
CA ARG A 200 -11.44 12.49 -9.58
C ARG A 200 -12.08 12.46 -8.21
N TYR A 201 -11.65 11.56 -7.35
CA TYR A 201 -12.29 11.34 -6.06
C TYR A 201 -11.32 11.47 -4.90
N ILE A 202 -11.83 12.03 -3.80
CA ILE A 202 -11.22 11.94 -2.48
C ILE A 202 -12.05 10.93 -1.68
N THR A 203 -11.43 9.87 -1.21
CA THR A 203 -12.04 8.88 -0.32
C THR A 203 -11.72 9.23 1.11
N THR A 204 -12.72 9.26 1.99
CA THR A 204 -12.54 9.49 3.43
C THR A 204 -13.23 8.40 4.24
N ALA A 205 -12.60 8.00 5.34
CA ALA A 205 -13.22 7.20 6.39
C ALA A 205 -13.38 8.10 7.63
N ASP A 206 -14.62 8.26 8.11
CA ASP A 206 -14.93 9.09 9.29
C ASP A 206 -15.99 8.41 10.18
N GLY A 207 -15.59 8.00 11.37
CA GLY A 207 -16.45 7.24 12.26
C GLY A 207 -16.89 5.91 11.64
N SER A 208 -18.17 5.73 11.43
CA SER A 208 -18.74 4.54 10.77
C SER A 208 -19.13 4.79 9.32
N THR A 209 -18.58 5.81 8.65
CA THR A 209 -18.95 6.15 7.27
C THR A 209 -17.73 6.16 6.35
N VAL A 210 -17.96 5.75 5.10
CA VAL A 210 -17.04 5.95 3.99
C VAL A 210 -17.67 6.91 3.01
N LYS A 211 -16.97 8.00 2.71
CA LYS A 211 -17.47 9.05 1.81
C LYS A 211 -16.52 9.28 0.64
N PHE A 212 -17.13 9.59 -0.49
CA PHE A 212 -16.43 9.92 -1.73
C PHE A 212 -16.82 11.33 -2.15
N TRP A 213 -15.80 12.16 -2.34
CA TRP A 213 -15.96 13.58 -2.68
C TRP A 213 -15.38 13.83 -4.07
N ASP A 214 -16.01 14.71 -4.82
CA ASP A 214 -15.44 15.20 -6.07
C ASP A 214 -14.16 15.99 -5.78
N ALA A 215 -13.04 15.61 -6.39
CA ALA A 215 -11.75 16.20 -6.08
C ALA A 215 -11.58 17.64 -6.64
N ASN A 216 -12.43 18.07 -7.59
CA ASN A 216 -12.36 19.40 -8.19
C ASN A 216 -13.34 20.37 -7.54
N HIS A 217 -14.55 19.90 -7.23
CA HIS A 217 -15.62 20.73 -6.69
C HIS A 217 -15.88 20.51 -5.20
N PHE A 218 -15.24 19.51 -4.61
CA PHE A 218 -15.33 19.14 -3.19
C PHE A 218 -16.73 18.81 -2.69
N GLY A 219 -17.67 18.56 -3.61
CA GLY A 219 -19.01 18.11 -3.31
C GLY A 219 -19.05 16.63 -2.94
N LEU A 220 -19.97 16.26 -2.04
CA LEU A 220 -20.21 14.87 -1.68
C LEU A 220 -20.84 14.13 -2.88
N VAL A 221 -20.18 13.08 -3.36
CA VAL A 221 -20.64 12.22 -4.45
C VAL A 221 -21.42 11.04 -3.89
N LYS A 222 -20.86 10.35 -2.90
CA LYS A 222 -21.47 9.18 -2.25
C LYS A 222 -21.08 9.07 -0.79
N SER A 223 -21.96 8.50 0.00
CA SER A 223 -21.74 8.16 1.40
C SER A 223 -22.33 6.80 1.71
N TYR A 224 -21.57 5.96 2.40
CA TYR A 224 -21.97 4.63 2.81
C TYR A 224 -21.79 4.44 4.30
N ASP A 225 -22.83 4.00 4.97
CA ASP A 225 -22.79 3.67 6.40
C ASP A 225 -22.28 2.23 6.57
N MET A 226 -21.34 2.06 7.47
CA MET A 226 -20.75 0.77 7.82
C MET A 226 -21.29 0.29 9.17
N SER A 227 -21.24 -1.02 9.37
CA SER A 227 -21.72 -1.66 10.61
C SER A 227 -20.76 -1.48 11.80
N CYS A 228 -19.58 -0.92 11.59
CA CYS A 228 -18.54 -0.71 12.60
C CYS A 228 -17.77 0.59 12.34
N THR A 229 -16.93 0.98 13.28
CA THR A 229 -15.96 2.07 13.09
C THR A 229 -14.97 1.68 12.00
N VAL A 230 -14.82 2.56 10.99
CA VAL A 230 -13.92 2.37 9.86
C VAL A 230 -12.61 3.10 10.12
N GLU A 231 -11.50 2.39 10.02
CA GLU A 231 -10.17 2.97 10.14
C GLU A 231 -9.59 3.37 8.79
N SER A 232 -9.92 2.63 7.72
CA SER A 232 -9.40 2.88 6.39
C SER A 232 -10.35 2.41 5.30
N ALA A 233 -10.33 3.14 4.17
CA ALA A 233 -11.04 2.78 2.96
C ALA A 233 -10.20 3.11 1.73
N SER A 234 -10.39 2.38 0.63
CA SER A 234 -9.67 2.57 -0.63
C SER A 234 -10.59 2.30 -1.81
N LEU A 235 -10.48 3.14 -2.84
CA LEU A 235 -11.24 3.01 -4.09
C LEU A 235 -10.42 2.21 -5.11
N GLU A 236 -11.07 1.31 -5.83
CA GLU A 236 -10.45 0.55 -6.91
C GLU A 236 -9.92 1.51 -7.99
N PRO A 237 -8.59 1.45 -8.33
CA PRO A 237 -7.96 2.51 -9.10
C PRO A 237 -8.23 2.47 -10.61
N LYS A 238 -8.57 1.29 -11.17
CA LYS A 238 -8.67 1.11 -12.63
C LYS A 238 -10.03 1.53 -13.20
N HIS A 239 -11.10 1.14 -12.54
CA HIS A 239 -12.47 1.37 -13.02
C HIS A 239 -13.30 2.21 -12.04
N GLY A 240 -12.87 2.34 -10.80
CA GLY A 240 -13.61 3.06 -9.75
C GLY A 240 -14.97 2.45 -9.43
N ASN A 241 -15.14 1.15 -9.66
CA ASN A 241 -16.43 0.46 -9.54
C ASN A 241 -16.58 -0.34 -8.23
N LYS A 242 -15.52 -0.43 -7.45
CA LYS A 242 -15.49 -1.12 -6.15
C LYS A 242 -14.72 -0.29 -5.14
N PHE A 243 -15.04 -0.46 -3.87
CA PHE A 243 -14.22 0.05 -2.78
C PHE A 243 -14.10 -0.97 -1.67
N VAL A 244 -13.02 -0.89 -0.91
CA VAL A 244 -12.77 -1.72 0.26
C VAL A 244 -12.78 -0.84 1.50
N ALA A 245 -13.33 -1.36 2.59
CA ALA A 245 -13.33 -0.71 3.90
C ALA A 245 -13.05 -1.73 5.00
N ALA A 246 -12.32 -1.29 6.04
CA ALA A 246 -12.02 -2.11 7.20
C ALA A 246 -11.78 -1.25 8.44
N GLY A 247 -11.89 -1.85 9.62
CA GLY A 247 -11.75 -1.14 10.87
C GLY A 247 -11.71 -2.06 12.10
N GLU A 248 -12.42 -1.65 13.14
CA GLU A 248 -12.34 -2.26 14.48
C GLU A 248 -12.83 -3.71 14.54
N ASP A 249 -13.74 -4.12 13.66
CA ASP A 249 -14.32 -5.46 13.68
C ASP A 249 -13.46 -6.54 13.04
N MET A 250 -12.24 -6.21 12.64
CA MET A 250 -11.23 -7.13 12.07
C MET A 250 -11.58 -7.67 10.66
N TRP A 251 -12.68 -7.24 10.07
CA TRP A 251 -13.17 -7.74 8.79
C TRP A 251 -12.93 -6.73 7.69
N ILE A 252 -12.57 -7.22 6.52
CA ILE A 252 -12.40 -6.40 5.33
C ILE A 252 -13.61 -6.64 4.43
N ARG A 253 -14.32 -5.57 4.09
CA ARG A 253 -15.50 -5.64 3.22
C ARG A 253 -15.22 -4.98 1.90
N LEU A 254 -15.57 -5.68 0.85
CA LEU A 254 -15.55 -5.19 -0.52
C LEU A 254 -16.97 -4.84 -0.95
N PHE A 255 -17.14 -3.65 -1.51
CA PHE A 255 -18.42 -3.13 -1.91
C PHE A 255 -18.43 -2.74 -3.39
N ASP A 256 -19.59 -2.82 -4.00
CA ASP A 256 -19.87 -2.16 -5.28
C ASP A 256 -20.03 -0.65 -5.06
N PHE A 257 -19.25 0.14 -5.80
CA PHE A 257 -19.23 1.61 -5.66
C PHE A 257 -20.55 2.26 -6.08
N HIS A 258 -21.30 1.69 -7.03
CA HIS A 258 -22.52 2.31 -7.55
C HIS A 258 -23.73 2.03 -6.67
N THR A 259 -23.85 0.80 -6.21
CA THR A 259 -25.00 0.33 -5.43
C THR A 259 -24.78 0.35 -3.92
N GLY A 260 -23.52 0.35 -3.46
CA GLY A 260 -23.17 0.18 -2.05
C GLY A 260 -23.39 -1.26 -1.53
N GLN A 261 -23.69 -2.21 -2.42
CA GLN A 261 -23.89 -3.60 -2.03
C GLN A 261 -22.57 -4.26 -1.62
N GLU A 262 -22.57 -4.98 -0.50
CA GLU A 262 -21.44 -5.79 -0.09
C GLU A 262 -21.26 -6.98 -1.05
N ILE A 263 -20.12 -7.01 -1.73
CA ILE A 263 -19.71 -8.08 -2.66
C ILE A 263 -19.09 -9.23 -1.86
N ALA A 264 -18.18 -8.91 -0.93
CA ALA A 264 -17.45 -9.88 -0.14
C ALA A 264 -17.13 -9.35 1.26
N CYS A 265 -17.08 -10.26 2.23
CA CYS A 265 -16.61 -9.99 3.58
C CYS A 265 -15.50 -10.98 3.91
N ASN A 266 -14.28 -10.48 3.98
CA ASN A 266 -13.08 -11.27 4.19
C ASN A 266 -12.67 -11.25 5.66
N LYS A 267 -12.51 -12.43 6.23
CA LYS A 267 -12.15 -12.65 7.64
C LYS A 267 -10.80 -13.34 7.70
N GLY A 268 -9.98 -12.94 8.65
CA GLY A 268 -8.67 -13.59 8.78
C GLY A 268 -7.75 -12.88 9.75
N HIS A 269 -7.83 -11.56 9.89
CA HIS A 269 -7.07 -10.85 10.91
C HIS A 269 -7.57 -11.18 12.33
N HIS A 270 -6.65 -11.11 13.30
CA HIS A 270 -6.88 -11.37 14.70
C HIS A 270 -6.86 -10.09 15.56
N GLY A 271 -7.00 -8.94 14.93
CA GLY A 271 -7.07 -7.63 15.56
C GLY A 271 -7.63 -6.59 14.59
N PRO A 272 -7.95 -5.37 15.07
CA PRO A 272 -8.42 -4.28 14.23
C PRO A 272 -7.56 -4.07 12.98
N VAL A 273 -8.19 -3.74 11.88
CA VAL A 273 -7.52 -3.42 10.61
C VAL A 273 -7.33 -1.92 10.53
N HIS A 274 -6.08 -1.47 10.51
CA HIS A 274 -5.75 -0.05 10.53
C HIS A 274 -5.64 0.58 9.15
N CYS A 275 -5.30 -0.21 8.15
CA CYS A 275 -5.11 0.29 6.79
C CYS A 275 -5.50 -0.75 5.75
N VAL A 276 -6.10 -0.27 4.67
CA VAL A 276 -6.41 -1.03 3.45
C VAL A 276 -6.06 -0.19 2.24
N ARG A 277 -5.46 -0.79 1.22
CA ARG A 277 -5.13 -0.12 -0.05
C ARG A 277 -5.29 -1.08 -1.21
N PHE A 278 -5.90 -0.63 -2.30
CA PHE A 278 -5.90 -1.35 -3.56
C PHE A 278 -4.51 -1.34 -4.21
N ALA A 279 -4.14 -2.46 -4.82
CA ALA A 279 -3.02 -2.52 -5.73
C ALA A 279 -3.31 -1.71 -7.01
N PRO A 280 -2.28 -1.20 -7.71
CA PRO A 280 -2.48 -0.30 -8.86
C PRO A 280 -3.33 -0.89 -9.99
N GLY A 281 -3.37 -2.22 -10.14
CA GLY A 281 -4.19 -2.92 -11.13
C GLY A 281 -5.66 -3.09 -10.75
N GLY A 282 -6.03 -2.89 -9.47
CA GLY A 282 -7.38 -3.10 -8.96
C GLY A 282 -7.78 -4.57 -8.77
N GLU A 283 -6.90 -5.50 -9.08
CA GLU A 283 -7.15 -6.96 -9.03
C GLU A 283 -6.95 -7.55 -7.62
N SER A 284 -6.25 -6.80 -6.77
CA SER A 284 -5.99 -7.16 -5.38
C SER A 284 -5.96 -5.93 -4.48
N TYR A 285 -5.99 -6.16 -3.18
CA TYR A 285 -5.81 -5.13 -2.16
C TYR A 285 -5.11 -5.71 -0.94
N ALA A 286 -4.35 -4.88 -0.24
CA ALA A 286 -3.68 -5.25 0.99
C ALA A 286 -4.39 -4.67 2.21
N SER A 287 -4.32 -5.38 3.32
CA SER A 287 -4.76 -4.94 4.64
C SER A 287 -3.66 -5.11 5.68
N GLY A 288 -3.49 -4.14 6.56
CA GLY A 288 -2.57 -4.18 7.69
C GLY A 288 -3.32 -4.06 9.02
N SER A 289 -2.93 -4.85 10.00
CA SER A 289 -3.69 -5.03 11.23
C SER A 289 -2.85 -4.89 12.50
N GLU A 290 -3.56 -4.74 13.61
CA GLU A 290 -3.01 -4.79 14.98
C GLU A 290 -2.30 -6.13 15.26
N ASP A 291 -2.65 -7.21 14.54
CA ASP A 291 -2.02 -8.53 14.67
C ASP A 291 -0.60 -8.60 14.07
N GLY A 292 -0.08 -7.50 13.52
CA GLY A 292 1.25 -7.41 12.92
C GLY A 292 1.38 -8.07 11.55
N THR A 293 0.28 -8.57 10.97
CA THR A 293 0.30 -9.17 9.64
C THR A 293 -0.24 -8.23 8.58
N ILE A 294 0.27 -8.39 7.36
CA ILE A 294 -0.31 -7.85 6.15
C ILE A 294 -0.96 -9.02 5.40
N ARG A 295 -2.13 -8.78 4.82
CA ARG A 295 -2.82 -9.77 3.99
C ARG A 295 -3.13 -9.16 2.64
N ILE A 296 -2.81 -9.91 1.58
CA ILE A 296 -3.14 -9.53 0.21
C ILE A 296 -4.32 -10.40 -0.23
N TRP A 297 -5.39 -9.75 -0.67
CA TRP A 297 -6.65 -10.33 -1.06
C TRP A 297 -6.91 -10.08 -2.53
N HIS A 298 -7.37 -11.09 -3.26
CA HIS A 298 -7.80 -10.92 -4.64
C HIS A 298 -9.29 -10.57 -4.70
N THR A 299 -9.63 -9.63 -5.59
CA THR A 299 -11.02 -9.12 -5.72
C THR A 299 -12.01 -10.14 -6.28
N GLY A 300 -11.53 -11.34 -6.72
CA GLY A 300 -12.35 -12.44 -7.21
C GLY A 300 -13.19 -12.05 -8.41
N SER A 301 -12.75 -12.44 -9.57
CA SER A 301 -13.30 -13.04 -10.75
C SER A 301 -12.39 -12.73 -11.94
N SER A 302 -11.28 -13.39 -12.02
CA SER A 302 -10.89 -13.90 -13.31
C SER A 302 -11.82 -15.08 -13.58
N THR A 303 -12.91 -14.85 -14.26
CA THR A 303 -13.47 -15.87 -15.11
C THR A 303 -12.38 -16.19 -16.14
N HIS A 304 -11.51 -17.14 -15.82
CA HIS A 304 -11.05 -18.04 -16.81
C HIS A 304 -12.30 -18.77 -17.32
N GLU A 305 -13.01 -18.15 -18.23
CA GLU A 305 -13.68 -18.84 -19.28
C GLU A 305 -12.56 -19.44 -20.14
N GLU A 306 -11.90 -20.47 -19.61
CA GLU A 306 -11.30 -21.46 -20.46
C GLU A 306 -12.44 -22.00 -21.31
N SER A 307 -12.34 -21.67 -22.57
CA SER A 307 -13.12 -22.19 -23.68
C SER A 307 -13.11 -23.72 -23.69
N ASP A 308 -13.99 -24.32 -22.92
CA ASP A 308 -14.47 -25.70 -23.09
C ASP A 308 -15.52 -25.74 -24.19
N SER A 309 -15.23 -25.15 -25.34
CA SER A 309 -16.06 -25.25 -26.55
C SER A 309 -15.30 -25.72 -27.76
N ALA A 310 -14.58 -26.83 -27.61
CA ALA A 310 -14.13 -27.56 -28.80
C ALA A 310 -13.86 -29.01 -28.46
N LEU A 311 -14.89 -29.80 -28.15
CA LEU A 311 -14.88 -31.25 -28.27
C LEU A 311 -16.29 -31.84 -28.05
N ALA A 312 -17.22 -31.41 -28.86
CA ALA A 312 -18.47 -32.14 -29.05
C ALA A 312 -18.85 -32.11 -30.54
N ASN A 313 -18.13 -32.85 -31.35
CA ASN A 313 -18.66 -33.45 -32.60
C ASN A 313 -17.56 -34.29 -33.22
N GLY A 314 -17.75 -35.61 -33.20
CA GLY A 314 -16.90 -36.55 -33.93
C GLY A 314 -17.08 -37.98 -33.46
N LEU A 315 -18.12 -38.58 -33.93
CA LEU A 315 -18.44 -40.01 -33.83
C LEU A 315 -17.31 -40.95 -34.25
N GLY A 316 -17.12 -42.03 -33.52
CA GLY A 316 -17.00 -43.37 -34.09
C GLY A 316 -15.60 -43.94 -34.22
N GLY A 317 -15.35 -45.02 -33.48
CA GLY A 317 -14.65 -46.14 -34.10
C GLY A 317 -13.38 -46.67 -33.42
N LYS A 318 -13.60 -47.77 -32.67
CA LYS A 318 -12.77 -48.98 -32.58
C LYS A 318 -11.46 -49.01 -31.79
N ASP A 319 -11.53 -49.90 -30.76
CA ASP A 319 -10.46 -50.69 -30.17
C ASP A 319 -9.18 -50.87 -30.96
N LYS A 320 -8.05 -50.61 -30.31
CA LYS A 320 -6.86 -51.47 -30.40
C LYS A 320 -5.91 -51.20 -29.22
N SER A 321 -5.78 -52.27 -28.39
CA SER A 321 -4.60 -52.79 -27.67
C SER A 321 -3.55 -51.83 -27.10
N ILE A 322 -3.48 -51.85 -25.81
CA ILE A 322 -2.34 -51.65 -24.91
C ILE A 322 -1.21 -52.57 -25.37
N ASP A 323 -0.11 -52.06 -25.84
CA ASP A 323 1.27 -52.57 -25.72
C ASP A 323 2.19 -51.67 -26.52
N GLU A 324 3.42 -51.43 -26.01
CA GLU A 324 4.49 -50.60 -26.56
C GLU A 324 4.50 -49.12 -26.18
N VAL A 325 4.95 -48.79 -24.97
CA VAL A 325 5.96 -47.74 -24.70
C VAL A 325 6.60 -48.01 -23.32
N THR A 326 7.38 -49.06 -23.22
CA THR A 326 8.43 -49.21 -22.21
C THR A 326 9.71 -49.52 -22.99
N ASP A 327 10.37 -48.50 -23.46
CA ASP A 327 11.80 -48.58 -23.79
C ASP A 327 12.28 -47.20 -24.27
N LYS A 328 12.83 -46.40 -23.34
CA LYS A 328 13.82 -45.33 -23.60
C LYS A 328 14.00 -44.47 -22.33
N MET A 329 14.49 -45.10 -21.30
CA MET A 329 15.14 -44.41 -20.19
C MET A 329 16.26 -45.28 -19.63
N GLU A 330 17.32 -45.44 -20.37
CA GLU A 330 18.62 -45.84 -19.83
C GLU A 330 19.72 -45.17 -20.69
N HIS A 331 20.72 -44.66 -19.99
CA HIS A 331 21.96 -44.05 -20.45
C HIS A 331 22.01 -42.51 -20.53
N VAL A 332 22.27 -41.92 -19.39
CA VAL A 332 23.22 -40.80 -19.26
C VAL A 332 24.17 -41.15 -18.14
N GLU A 333 25.35 -41.64 -18.54
CA GLU A 333 26.49 -41.86 -17.67
C GLU A 333 27.06 -40.54 -17.17
N ILE A 334 27.37 -40.54 -15.87
CA ILE A 334 28.10 -39.49 -15.16
C ILE A 334 29.61 -39.66 -15.48
N ALA A 335 30.17 -38.76 -16.26
CA ALA A 335 31.61 -38.63 -16.38
C ALA A 335 32.16 -37.84 -15.18
N LYS A 336 32.87 -38.51 -14.31
CA LYS A 336 33.75 -37.92 -13.30
C LYS A 336 35.03 -37.47 -13.96
N ASP A 337 35.34 -36.19 -13.96
CA ASP A 337 36.69 -35.70 -14.20
C ASP A 337 37.37 -35.45 -12.86
N GLU A 338 38.28 -36.40 -12.54
CA GLU A 338 39.43 -36.23 -11.67
C GLU A 338 40.45 -35.35 -12.40
N LYS A 339 40.70 -34.14 -11.92
CA LYS A 339 41.99 -33.41 -12.02
C LYS A 339 41.82 -32.01 -11.46
N THR A 340 42.29 -31.81 -10.22
CA THR A 340 43.04 -30.62 -9.76
C THR A 340 43.27 -30.67 -8.25
N GLU A 341 43.96 -31.69 -7.80
CA GLU A 341 44.81 -31.57 -6.61
C GLU A 341 46.23 -31.43 -7.14
N GLU A 342 46.75 -30.23 -7.21
CA GLU A 342 48.17 -29.86 -7.20
C GLU A 342 48.27 -28.35 -7.46
N LYS A 343 48.32 -27.56 -6.36
CA LYS A 343 49.03 -26.30 -6.23
C LYS A 343 48.49 -25.47 -5.06
N ILE A 344 48.74 -25.93 -3.86
CA ILE A 344 48.83 -25.06 -2.68
C ILE A 344 49.93 -25.60 -1.79
N GLU A 345 51.19 -25.43 -2.23
CA GLU A 345 52.34 -25.39 -1.36
C GLU A 345 53.38 -24.54 -2.07
N ALA A 346 53.51 -23.32 -1.66
CA ALA A 346 54.70 -22.47 -1.70
C ALA A 346 54.28 -21.00 -1.68
N THR A 347 54.19 -20.41 -0.50
CA THR A 347 54.74 -19.09 -0.15
C THR A 347 54.40 -18.76 1.31
N THR A 348 55.12 -19.45 2.18
CA THR A 348 55.40 -18.92 3.52
C THR A 348 56.91 -18.79 3.56
N ASN A 349 57.43 -17.56 3.42
CA ASN A 349 58.69 -17.04 3.89
C ASN A 349 59.22 -15.95 2.95
N ALA A 350 58.94 -14.70 3.30
CA ALA A 350 59.86 -13.56 3.32
C ALA A 350 59.10 -12.34 3.86
#